data_2e96655b009206e7e2afc6fa6f56b701
#
_entry.id   2e96655b009206e7e2afc6fa6f56b701
#
_cell.length_a   1.000
_cell.length_b   1.000
_cell.length_c   1.000
_cell.angle_alpha   90.00
_cell.angle_beta   90.00
_cell.angle_gamma   90.00
#
_symmetry.space_group_name_H-M   'P 1'
#
loop_
_entity.id
_entity.type
_entity.pdbx_description
1 polymer ?
#
loop_
_entity_poly.entity_id
_entity_poly.type
_entity_poly.pdbx_seq_one_letter_code
_entity_poly.pdbx_strand_id
1 'polypeptide(L)'
;MAADSIYGVGEVEKVLRRAGKGYVLGVTGTHPFRSWGKAPVAGTADEIAQSLPASAWARLSAGDGPKGPRLYDWAYLELADLKAEEFDCLEPGIWTRGLLVRRSLADQSLAYFTTWCPGATSLEVLVGVEGRRWAIEDAFETAKTELGLEHHETRSWHGWHRHVSLVMLAFALLVVIRHRANTTPPPPKSAPSEPRRRWSAGRSRRSAVSPAG
;
A
#
# COMPACT_ATOMS: atom_id res chain seq x y z
N MET A 1 -6.82 9.80 -1.74
CA MET A 1 -7.15 8.94 -2.91
C MET A 1 -5.91 8.78 -3.77
N ALA A 2 -5.68 7.59 -4.37
CA ALA A 2 -4.59 7.39 -5.33
C ALA A 2 -5.15 6.81 -6.63
N ALA A 3 -4.61 7.23 -7.78
CA ALA A 3 -5.01 6.73 -9.09
C ALA A 3 -3.89 6.89 -10.12
N ASP A 4 -4.01 6.17 -11.24
CA ASP A 4 -3.05 6.15 -12.33
C ASP A 4 -3.13 7.42 -13.20
N SER A 5 -2.18 7.57 -14.12
CA SER A 5 -2.00 8.75 -14.98
C SER A 5 -3.20 9.06 -15.89
N ILE A 6 -4.05 8.07 -16.19
CA ILE A 6 -5.31 8.29 -16.91
C ILE A 6 -6.26 9.23 -16.11
N TYR A 7 -6.17 9.23 -14.79
CA TYR A 7 -7.02 10.02 -13.89
C TYR A 7 -6.37 11.33 -13.42
N GLY A 8 -5.10 11.56 -13.74
CA GLY A 8 -4.37 12.78 -13.42
C GLY A 8 -4.74 13.97 -14.32
N VAL A 9 -6.02 14.11 -14.64
CA VAL A 9 -6.56 15.17 -15.50
C VAL A 9 -7.40 16.16 -14.69
N GLY A 10 -7.35 17.43 -15.08
CA GLY A 10 -7.92 18.54 -14.32
C GLY A 10 -9.37 18.39 -13.86
N GLU A 11 -10.22 17.69 -14.61
CA GLU A 11 -11.62 17.48 -14.21
C GLU A 11 -11.75 16.56 -12.98
N VAL A 12 -10.95 15.48 -12.91
CA VAL A 12 -10.92 14.60 -11.73
C VAL A 12 -10.38 15.34 -10.52
N GLU A 13 -9.31 16.14 -10.69
CA GLU A 13 -8.76 16.98 -9.65
C GLU A 13 -9.82 17.94 -9.09
N LYS A 14 -10.56 18.65 -9.96
CA LYS A 14 -11.63 19.58 -9.55
C LYS A 14 -12.72 18.89 -8.74
N VAL A 15 -13.19 17.71 -9.19
CA VAL A 15 -14.22 16.95 -8.47
C VAL A 15 -13.73 16.53 -7.08
N LEU A 16 -12.50 16.04 -6.97
CA LEU A 16 -11.94 15.62 -5.69
C LEU A 16 -11.75 16.80 -4.73
N ARG A 17 -11.28 17.94 -5.23
CA ARG A 17 -11.13 19.16 -4.43
C ARG A 17 -12.47 19.68 -3.93
N ARG A 18 -13.49 19.77 -4.79
CA ARG A 18 -14.85 20.16 -4.39
C ARG A 18 -15.45 19.22 -3.35
N ALA A 19 -15.08 17.95 -3.39
CA ALA A 19 -15.47 16.97 -2.39
C ALA A 19 -14.62 16.99 -1.11
N GLY A 20 -13.64 17.91 -0.98
CA GLY A 20 -12.72 17.98 0.17
C GLY A 20 -11.83 16.74 0.32
N LYS A 21 -11.47 16.08 -0.80
CA LYS A 21 -10.68 14.84 -0.77
C LYS A 21 -9.26 15.08 -1.22
N GLY A 22 -8.30 14.75 -0.35
CA GLY A 22 -6.89 14.69 -0.70
C GLY A 22 -6.59 13.57 -1.69
N TYR A 23 -5.59 13.80 -2.56
CA TYR A 23 -5.23 12.84 -3.58
C TYR A 23 -3.72 12.83 -3.90
N VAL A 24 -3.30 11.70 -4.47
CA VAL A 24 -2.04 11.49 -5.17
C VAL A 24 -2.41 10.83 -6.51
N LEU A 25 -2.34 11.57 -7.61
CA LEU A 25 -2.74 11.11 -8.93
C LEU A 25 -1.51 11.07 -9.85
N GLY A 26 -1.31 9.94 -10.55
CA GLY A 26 -0.27 9.82 -11.56
C GLY A 26 -0.45 10.86 -12.66
N VAL A 27 0.67 11.40 -13.17
CA VAL A 27 0.71 12.31 -14.32
C VAL A 27 1.87 11.94 -15.22
N THR A 28 1.86 12.43 -16.45
CA THR A 28 2.97 12.25 -17.39
C THR A 28 4.14 13.19 -17.07
N GLY A 29 5.34 12.86 -17.52
CA GLY A 29 6.51 13.74 -17.40
C GLY A 29 6.34 15.10 -18.06
N THR A 30 5.47 15.18 -19.07
CA THR A 30 5.13 16.41 -19.78
C THR A 30 4.04 17.26 -19.10
N HIS A 31 3.49 16.78 -17.97
CA HIS A 31 2.45 17.53 -17.23
C HIS A 31 3.00 18.86 -16.71
N PRO A 32 2.37 20.00 -17.04
CA PRO A 32 2.88 21.31 -16.64
C PRO A 32 2.49 21.63 -15.19
N PHE A 33 3.47 22.06 -14.41
CA PHE A 33 3.28 22.61 -13.08
C PHE A 33 3.59 24.09 -13.06
N ARG A 34 2.75 24.86 -12.37
CA ARG A 34 2.92 26.30 -12.18
C ARG A 34 2.77 26.63 -10.72
N SER A 35 3.61 27.50 -10.23
CA SER A 35 3.50 28.09 -8.90
C SER A 35 3.54 29.60 -9.00
N TRP A 36 2.79 30.25 -8.11
CA TRP A 36 2.79 31.72 -7.97
C TRP A 36 3.41 32.14 -6.63
N GLY A 37 4.04 31.17 -5.92
CA GLY A 37 4.63 31.43 -4.61
C GLY A 37 5.96 32.17 -4.65
N LYS A 38 6.62 32.22 -3.51
CA LYS A 38 7.91 32.93 -3.32
C LYS A 38 9.03 32.49 -4.26
N ALA A 39 8.95 31.27 -4.76
CA ALA A 39 9.82 30.73 -5.79
C ALA A 39 8.94 30.11 -6.87
N PRO A 40 8.60 30.86 -7.93
CA PRO A 40 7.75 30.32 -9.00
C PRO A 40 8.43 29.13 -9.66
N VAL A 41 7.81 27.97 -9.56
CA VAL A 41 8.22 26.77 -10.30
C VAL A 41 7.38 26.76 -11.57
N ALA A 42 8.04 26.86 -12.72
CA ALA A 42 7.42 26.73 -14.03
C ALA A 42 8.17 25.67 -14.81
N GLY A 43 7.46 24.72 -15.37
CA GLY A 43 8.04 23.67 -16.18
C GLY A 43 7.18 22.41 -16.18
N THR A 44 7.62 21.44 -16.92
CA THR A 44 7.05 20.07 -16.89
C THR A 44 7.51 19.31 -15.67
N ALA A 45 6.78 18.25 -15.30
CA ALA A 45 7.16 17.38 -14.20
C ALA A 45 8.59 16.84 -14.34
N ASP A 46 8.99 16.49 -15.56
CA ASP A 46 10.33 15.97 -15.87
C ASP A 46 11.42 17.04 -15.69
N GLU A 47 11.23 18.23 -16.24
CA GLU A 47 12.18 19.35 -16.10
C GLU A 47 12.37 19.72 -14.61
N ILE A 48 11.29 19.77 -13.85
CA ILE A 48 11.34 20.06 -12.42
C ILE A 48 12.11 18.96 -11.68
N ALA A 49 11.81 17.70 -11.97
CA ALA A 49 12.47 16.58 -11.31
C ALA A 49 13.98 16.52 -11.58
N GLN A 50 14.40 16.86 -12.81
CA GLN A 50 15.82 16.95 -13.19
C GLN A 50 16.56 18.09 -12.47
N SER A 51 15.85 19.14 -12.09
CA SER A 51 16.42 20.28 -11.36
C SER A 51 16.56 20.05 -9.85
N LEU A 52 15.99 18.96 -9.32
CA LEU A 52 16.00 18.70 -7.88
C LEU A 52 17.41 18.32 -7.39
N PRO A 53 17.90 18.92 -6.29
CA PRO A 53 19.18 18.58 -5.71
C PRO A 53 19.16 17.16 -5.11
N ALA A 54 20.32 16.54 -5.01
CA ALA A 54 20.43 15.19 -4.42
C ALA A 54 19.85 15.10 -2.99
N SER A 55 19.91 16.18 -2.23
CA SER A 55 19.36 16.28 -0.87
C SER A 55 17.82 16.28 -0.80
N ALA A 56 17.13 16.49 -1.94
CA ALA A 56 15.66 16.46 -2.00
C ALA A 56 15.10 15.02 -2.02
N TRP A 57 15.96 14.02 -2.20
CA TRP A 57 15.55 12.63 -2.36
C TRP A 57 15.69 11.86 -1.05
N ALA A 58 14.61 11.17 -0.66
CA ALA A 58 14.59 10.28 0.50
C ALA A 58 14.17 8.86 0.07
N ARG A 59 14.85 7.85 0.63
CA ARG A 59 14.50 6.45 0.36
C ARG A 59 13.41 5.98 1.30
N LEU A 60 12.23 5.69 0.74
CA LEU A 60 11.07 5.25 1.49
C LEU A 60 10.40 4.04 0.83
N SER A 61 9.69 3.25 1.65
CA SER A 61 8.87 2.14 1.17
C SER A 61 7.47 2.60 0.82
N ALA A 62 7.02 2.24 -0.37
CA ALA A 62 5.62 2.39 -0.81
C ALA A 62 4.70 1.26 -0.29
N GLY A 63 5.11 0.55 0.76
CA GLY A 63 4.43 -0.61 1.33
C GLY A 63 5.13 -1.92 1.01
N ASP A 64 4.58 -3.02 1.52
CA ASP A 64 5.13 -4.35 1.30
C ASP A 64 4.61 -4.95 0.00
N GLY A 65 5.46 -5.68 -0.69
CA GLY A 65 5.12 -6.50 -1.86
C GLY A 65 5.48 -7.97 -1.60
N PRO A 66 5.20 -8.87 -2.56
CA PRO A 66 5.50 -10.31 -2.43
C PRO A 66 6.98 -10.62 -2.15
N LYS A 67 7.88 -9.72 -2.57
CA LYS A 67 9.35 -9.86 -2.41
C LYS A 67 9.93 -8.99 -1.29
N GLY A 68 9.09 -8.39 -0.44
CA GLY A 68 9.49 -7.49 0.64
C GLY A 68 9.14 -6.02 0.36
N PRO A 69 9.71 -5.07 1.15
CA PRO A 69 9.40 -3.65 1.03
C PRO A 69 9.69 -3.10 -0.37
N ARG A 70 8.74 -2.37 -0.94
CA ARG A 70 8.90 -1.69 -2.24
C ARG A 70 9.62 -0.37 -2.06
N LEU A 71 10.95 -0.42 -2.08
CA LEU A 71 11.81 0.74 -1.86
C LEU A 71 12.03 1.54 -3.14
N TYR A 72 11.88 2.87 -3.03
CA TYR A 72 12.15 3.84 -4.08
C TYR A 72 12.79 5.08 -3.47
N ASP A 73 13.46 5.88 -4.28
CA ASP A 73 13.82 7.24 -3.91
C ASP A 73 12.67 8.18 -4.25
N TRP A 74 12.29 9.02 -3.31
CA TRP A 74 11.16 9.93 -3.42
C TRP A 74 11.59 11.37 -3.20
N ALA A 75 11.01 12.27 -3.96
CA ALA A 75 11.15 13.69 -3.74
C ALA A 75 9.79 14.36 -3.78
N TYR A 76 9.60 15.40 -2.98
CA TYR A 76 8.37 16.16 -2.92
C TYR A 76 8.66 17.65 -3.00
N LEU A 77 7.97 18.32 -3.90
CA LEU A 77 8.00 19.77 -4.04
C LEU A 77 6.58 20.30 -3.82
N GLU A 78 6.43 21.08 -2.78
CA GLU A 78 5.19 21.80 -2.52
C GLU A 78 5.07 22.97 -3.50
N LEU A 79 3.99 22.98 -4.27
CA LEU A 79 3.66 24.02 -5.20
C LEU A 79 2.59 24.89 -4.54
N ALA A 80 3.05 25.91 -3.81
CA ALA A 80 2.14 26.80 -3.11
C ALA A 80 1.29 27.64 -4.09
N ASP A 81 0.13 28.04 -3.62
CA ASP A 81 -0.79 29.03 -4.16
C ASP A 81 -1.58 28.62 -5.39
N LEU A 82 -2.70 27.98 -5.09
CA LEU A 82 -3.82 27.91 -6.01
C LEU A 82 -4.57 29.23 -5.96
N LYS A 83 -4.98 29.72 -7.12
CA LYS A 83 -5.88 30.86 -7.20
C LYS A 83 -7.09 30.56 -6.32
N ALA A 84 -7.36 31.47 -5.36
CA ALA A 84 -8.50 31.34 -4.45
C ALA A 84 -9.84 31.08 -5.19
N GLU A 85 -9.97 31.60 -6.41
CA GLU A 85 -11.12 31.43 -7.30
C GLU A 85 -11.41 29.97 -7.69
N GLU A 86 -10.42 29.07 -7.61
CA GLU A 86 -10.65 27.64 -7.86
C GLU A 86 -11.23 26.90 -6.64
N PHE A 87 -11.32 27.57 -5.48
CA PHE A 87 -11.58 26.94 -4.18
C PHE A 87 -12.61 27.66 -3.31
N ASP A 88 -13.77 27.98 -3.87
CA ASP A 88 -14.89 28.63 -3.16
C ASP A 88 -15.36 27.88 -1.88
N CYS A 89 -14.83 26.70 -1.62
CA CYS A 89 -15.31 25.82 -0.54
C CYS A 89 -14.27 25.47 0.52
N LEU A 90 -13.00 25.88 0.39
CA LEU A 90 -11.94 25.48 1.32
C LEU A 90 -11.23 26.71 1.88
N GLU A 91 -11.02 26.72 3.19
CA GLU A 91 -10.29 27.79 3.85
C GLU A 91 -8.88 27.95 3.24
N PRO A 92 -8.50 29.18 2.80
CA PRO A 92 -7.20 29.43 2.21
C PRO A 92 -6.07 29.07 3.19
N GLY A 93 -5.06 28.37 2.70
CA GLY A 93 -3.85 28.07 3.46
C GLY A 93 -3.83 26.74 4.22
N ILE A 94 -4.93 25.97 4.23
CA ILE A 94 -4.97 24.66 4.89
C ILE A 94 -4.54 23.54 3.95
N TRP A 95 -4.70 23.71 2.63
CA TRP A 95 -4.40 22.70 1.63
C TRP A 95 -3.34 23.17 0.64
N THR A 96 -2.47 22.25 0.23
CA THR A 96 -1.40 22.52 -0.73
C THR A 96 -1.44 21.57 -1.91
N ARG A 97 -0.99 22.09 -3.05
CA ARG A 97 -0.71 21.31 -4.24
C ARG A 97 0.79 20.98 -4.27
N GLY A 98 1.15 19.80 -4.78
CA GLY A 98 2.55 19.44 -4.91
C GLY A 98 2.82 18.52 -6.08
N LEU A 99 4.10 18.40 -6.41
CA LEU A 99 4.68 17.38 -7.27
C LEU A 99 5.40 16.37 -6.41
N LEU A 100 4.93 15.13 -6.42
CA LEU A 100 5.62 13.98 -5.84
C LEU A 100 6.31 13.22 -6.99
N VAL A 101 7.58 12.92 -6.83
CA VAL A 101 8.37 12.18 -7.80
C VAL A 101 8.89 10.90 -7.17
N ARG A 102 8.77 9.79 -7.89
CA ARG A 102 9.33 8.49 -7.52
C ARG A 102 10.42 8.11 -8.49
N ARG A 103 11.56 7.68 -8.00
CA ARG A 103 12.68 7.16 -8.79
C ARG A 103 12.92 5.69 -8.45
N SER A 104 12.88 4.85 -9.46
CA SER A 104 13.19 3.42 -9.35
C SER A 104 14.66 3.22 -9.00
N LEU A 105 14.95 2.30 -8.07
CA LEU A 105 16.32 1.95 -7.71
C LEU A 105 17.00 1.07 -8.75
N ALA A 106 16.20 0.34 -9.56
CA ALA A 106 16.72 -0.63 -10.52
C ALA A 106 17.21 0.03 -11.83
N ASP A 107 16.39 0.91 -12.38
CA ASP A 107 16.61 1.49 -13.71
C ASP A 107 16.58 3.02 -13.73
N GLN A 108 16.46 3.64 -12.55
CA GLN A 108 16.40 5.10 -12.37
C GLN A 108 15.21 5.78 -13.08
N SER A 109 14.25 5.00 -13.57
CA SER A 109 13.05 5.54 -14.20
C SER A 109 12.26 6.41 -13.23
N LEU A 110 11.65 7.49 -13.74
CA LEU A 110 10.87 8.44 -12.95
C LEU A 110 9.37 8.21 -13.16
N ALA A 111 8.61 8.37 -12.09
CA ALA A 111 7.16 8.46 -12.12
C ALA A 111 6.72 9.71 -11.36
N TYR A 112 5.70 10.38 -11.88
CA TYR A 112 5.27 11.70 -11.42
C TYR A 112 3.84 11.66 -10.93
N PHE A 113 3.56 12.41 -9.88
CA PHE A 113 2.24 12.48 -9.27
C PHE A 113 1.90 13.92 -8.89
N THR A 114 0.72 14.37 -9.26
CA THR A 114 0.14 15.57 -8.70
C THR A 114 -0.52 15.26 -7.37
N THR A 115 -0.34 16.11 -6.38
CA THR A 115 -0.91 15.91 -5.04
C THR A 115 -1.79 17.10 -4.65
N TRP A 116 -2.78 16.80 -3.82
CA TRP A 116 -3.57 17.79 -3.10
C TRP A 116 -3.78 17.26 -1.69
N CYS A 117 -3.26 17.96 -0.70
CA CYS A 117 -3.26 17.49 0.69
C CYS A 117 -3.24 18.66 1.66
N PRO A 118 -3.60 18.45 2.94
CA PRO A 118 -3.39 19.44 3.98
C PRO A 118 -1.93 19.89 4.03
N GLY A 119 -1.70 21.16 4.29
CA GLY A 119 -0.37 21.72 4.51
C GLY A 119 0.39 20.94 5.57
N ALA A 120 1.69 20.83 5.45
CA ALA A 120 2.57 20.03 6.31
C ALA A 120 2.29 18.51 6.31
N THR A 121 1.60 17.97 5.30
CA THR A 121 1.53 16.52 5.10
C THR A 121 2.94 15.99 4.81
N SER A 122 3.39 15.00 5.59
CA SER A 122 4.74 14.46 5.44
C SER A 122 4.89 13.62 4.16
N LEU A 123 6.14 13.51 3.67
CA LEU A 123 6.47 12.71 2.50
C LEU A 123 6.07 11.23 2.69
N GLU A 124 6.24 10.69 3.90
CA GLU A 124 5.89 9.30 4.22
C GLU A 124 4.39 9.04 4.04
N VAL A 125 3.56 10.01 4.42
CA VAL A 125 2.09 9.91 4.23
C VAL A 125 1.74 9.89 2.76
N LEU A 126 2.34 10.77 1.95
CA LEU A 126 2.11 10.81 0.51
C LEU A 126 2.55 9.52 -0.18
N VAL A 127 3.73 9.02 0.17
CA VAL A 127 4.26 7.73 -0.31
C VAL A 127 3.35 6.57 0.09
N GLY A 128 2.87 6.56 1.33
CA GLY A 128 1.91 5.55 1.79
C GLY A 128 0.57 5.59 1.06
N VAL A 129 0.11 6.78 0.66
CA VAL A 129 -1.12 6.93 -0.15
C VAL A 129 -0.90 6.40 -1.57
N GLU A 130 0.23 6.73 -2.22
CA GLU A 130 0.57 6.19 -3.55
C GLU A 130 0.67 4.66 -3.50
N GLY A 131 1.35 4.13 -2.50
CA GLY A 131 1.57 2.70 -2.35
C GLY A 131 0.28 1.88 -2.24
N ARG A 132 -0.83 2.47 -1.78
CA ARG A 132 -2.14 1.81 -1.72
C ARG A 132 -2.74 1.51 -3.10
N ARG A 133 -2.27 2.15 -4.14
CA ARG A 133 -2.69 1.83 -5.52
C ARG A 133 -2.38 0.37 -5.87
N TRP A 134 -1.23 -0.12 -5.42
CA TRP A 134 -0.82 -1.51 -5.65
C TRP A 134 -1.69 -2.54 -4.92
N ALA A 135 -2.40 -2.14 -3.88
CA ALA A 135 -3.30 -3.05 -3.18
C ALA A 135 -4.42 -3.59 -4.08
N ILE A 136 -4.81 -2.83 -5.10
CA ILE A 136 -5.80 -3.29 -6.11
C ILE A 136 -5.17 -4.35 -7.01
N GLU A 137 -3.94 -4.13 -7.46
CA GLU A 137 -3.19 -5.07 -8.30
C GLU A 137 -2.95 -6.39 -7.55
N ASP A 138 -2.45 -6.30 -6.30
CA ASP A 138 -2.26 -7.46 -5.42
C ASP A 138 -3.59 -8.21 -5.15
N ALA A 139 -4.71 -7.47 -5.00
CA ALA A 139 -6.02 -8.05 -4.81
C ALA A 139 -6.50 -8.82 -6.05
N PHE A 140 -6.29 -8.27 -7.25
CA PHE A 140 -6.61 -8.97 -8.48
C PHE A 140 -5.70 -10.17 -8.73
N GLU A 141 -4.41 -10.07 -8.44
CA GLU A 141 -3.48 -11.20 -8.53
C GLU A 141 -3.92 -12.33 -7.60
N THR A 142 -4.18 -12.03 -6.33
CA THR A 142 -4.70 -13.01 -5.37
C THR A 142 -6.03 -13.62 -5.84
N ALA A 143 -6.95 -12.79 -6.34
CA ALA A 143 -8.24 -13.27 -6.82
C ALA A 143 -8.10 -14.21 -8.02
N LYS A 144 -7.14 -13.96 -8.92
CA LYS A 144 -6.86 -14.83 -10.07
C LYS A 144 -6.17 -16.12 -9.67
N THR A 145 -5.06 -16.01 -8.93
CA THR A 145 -4.18 -17.14 -8.62
C THR A 145 -4.75 -18.06 -7.56
N GLU A 146 -5.32 -17.49 -6.49
CA GLU A 146 -5.75 -18.26 -5.31
C GLU A 146 -7.25 -18.55 -5.29
N LEU A 147 -8.07 -17.66 -5.88
CA LEU A 147 -9.53 -17.74 -5.79
C LEU A 147 -10.21 -18.08 -7.12
N GLY A 148 -9.43 -18.31 -8.17
CA GLY A 148 -9.93 -18.77 -9.46
C GLY A 148 -10.76 -17.73 -10.22
N LEU A 149 -10.51 -16.42 -10.06
CA LEU A 149 -11.24 -15.39 -10.79
C LEU A 149 -11.17 -15.58 -12.32
N GLU A 150 -10.05 -16.08 -12.82
CA GLU A 150 -9.84 -16.35 -14.25
C GLU A 150 -10.34 -17.74 -14.70
N HIS A 151 -10.79 -18.62 -13.80
CA HIS A 151 -11.33 -19.94 -14.10
C HIS A 151 -12.79 -19.92 -14.54
N HIS A 152 -13.29 -18.76 -14.91
CA HIS A 152 -14.68 -18.59 -15.33
C HIS A 152 -14.90 -19.12 -16.75
N GLU A 153 -15.72 -20.18 -16.88
CA GLU A 153 -16.02 -20.83 -18.17
C GLU A 153 -17.45 -20.56 -18.67
N THR A 154 -18.32 -19.97 -17.84
CA THR A 154 -19.73 -19.77 -18.23
C THR A 154 -19.86 -18.57 -19.17
N ARG A 155 -20.69 -18.73 -20.22
CA ARG A 155 -20.99 -17.66 -21.18
C ARG A 155 -22.22 -16.82 -20.79
N SER A 156 -22.90 -17.15 -19.70
CA SER A 156 -24.07 -16.41 -19.27
C SER A 156 -23.72 -15.25 -18.34
N TRP A 157 -24.41 -14.13 -18.48
CA TRP A 157 -24.30 -12.98 -17.61
C TRP A 157 -24.52 -13.32 -16.13
N HIS A 158 -25.56 -14.11 -15.84
CA HIS A 158 -25.85 -14.58 -14.48
C HIS A 158 -24.75 -15.48 -13.92
N GLY A 159 -24.19 -16.37 -14.74
CA GLY A 159 -23.07 -17.24 -14.34
C GLY A 159 -21.84 -16.42 -13.98
N TRP A 160 -21.52 -15.41 -14.79
CA TRP A 160 -20.40 -14.50 -14.56
C TRP A 160 -20.58 -13.73 -13.24
N HIS A 161 -21.73 -13.11 -13.02
CA HIS A 161 -21.99 -12.37 -11.77
C HIS A 161 -21.93 -13.28 -10.54
N ARG A 162 -22.48 -14.49 -10.62
CA ARG A 162 -22.39 -15.45 -9.51
C ARG A 162 -20.95 -15.83 -9.21
N HIS A 163 -20.16 -16.12 -10.24
CA HIS A 163 -18.74 -16.47 -10.09
C HIS A 163 -17.95 -15.33 -9.44
N VAL A 164 -18.04 -14.11 -9.98
CA VAL A 164 -17.33 -12.94 -9.45
C VAL A 164 -17.76 -12.64 -8.01
N SER A 165 -19.06 -12.72 -7.70
CA SER A 165 -19.56 -12.49 -6.34
C SER A 165 -18.99 -13.50 -5.33
N LEU A 166 -18.87 -14.78 -5.71
CA LEU A 166 -18.27 -15.79 -4.85
C LEU A 166 -16.79 -15.56 -4.64
N VAL A 167 -16.04 -15.18 -5.69
CA VAL A 167 -14.63 -14.81 -5.59
C VAL A 167 -14.44 -13.60 -4.67
N MET A 168 -15.26 -12.55 -4.82
CA MET A 168 -15.22 -11.37 -3.94
C MET A 168 -15.52 -11.72 -2.49
N LEU A 169 -16.48 -12.60 -2.23
CA LEU A 169 -16.82 -13.07 -0.89
C LEU A 169 -15.65 -13.86 -0.27
N ALA A 170 -15.05 -14.77 -1.03
CA ALA A 170 -13.88 -15.53 -0.59
C ALA A 170 -12.70 -14.61 -0.29
N PHE A 171 -12.45 -13.62 -1.14
CA PHE A 171 -11.41 -12.61 -0.91
C PHE A 171 -11.66 -11.83 0.40
N ALA A 172 -12.88 -11.34 0.60
CA ALA A 172 -13.25 -10.62 1.82
C ALA A 172 -13.05 -11.48 3.07
N LEU A 173 -13.38 -12.78 3.01
CA LEU A 173 -13.14 -13.72 4.11
C LEU A 173 -11.65 -13.87 4.42
N LEU A 174 -10.80 -14.04 3.39
CA LEU A 174 -9.35 -14.12 3.56
C LEU A 174 -8.76 -12.85 4.18
N VAL A 175 -9.22 -11.68 3.76
CA VAL A 175 -8.80 -10.39 4.34
C VAL A 175 -9.15 -10.32 5.82
N VAL A 176 -10.37 -10.74 6.20
CA VAL A 176 -10.79 -10.77 7.62
C VAL A 176 -9.95 -11.74 8.44
N ILE A 177 -9.70 -12.94 7.92
CA ILE A 177 -8.86 -13.95 8.61
C ILE A 177 -7.44 -13.40 8.81
N ARG A 178 -6.84 -12.84 7.75
CA ARG A 178 -5.49 -12.24 7.82
C ARG A 178 -5.45 -11.08 8.82
N HIS A 179 -6.45 -10.21 8.80
CA HIS A 179 -6.54 -9.09 9.74
C HIS A 179 -6.59 -9.60 11.18
N ARG A 180 -7.45 -10.58 11.49
CA ARG A 180 -7.55 -11.17 12.82
C ARG A 180 -6.25 -11.85 13.26
N ALA A 181 -5.61 -12.61 12.37
CA ALA A 181 -4.33 -13.26 12.67
C ALA A 181 -3.22 -12.24 13.01
N ASN A 182 -3.19 -11.10 12.29
CA ASN A 182 -2.20 -10.05 12.53
C ASN A 182 -2.50 -9.19 13.76
N THR A 183 -3.77 -9.12 14.21
CA THR A 183 -4.18 -8.33 15.38
C THR A 183 -4.24 -9.15 16.66
N THR A 184 -4.27 -10.49 16.56
CA THR A 184 -4.25 -11.38 17.73
C THR A 184 -2.81 -11.43 18.27
N PRO A 185 -2.55 -11.07 19.55
CA PRO A 185 -1.22 -11.22 20.10
C PRO A 185 -0.81 -12.70 20.04
N PRO A 186 0.48 -13.01 19.80
CA PRO A 186 0.94 -14.38 19.80
C PRO A 186 0.61 -15.03 21.14
N PRO A 187 0.19 -16.30 21.16
CA PRO A 187 -0.07 -17.00 22.42
C PRO A 187 1.17 -16.90 23.32
N PRO A 188 0.99 -16.70 24.64
CA PRO A 188 2.12 -16.65 25.55
C PRO A 188 2.97 -17.89 25.31
N LYS A 189 4.28 -17.71 25.12
CA LYS A 189 5.21 -18.83 24.98
C LYS A 189 4.94 -19.75 26.16
N SER A 190 4.45 -20.95 25.91
CA SER A 190 4.21 -21.97 26.93
C SER A 190 5.44 -22.05 27.78
N ALA A 191 5.26 -21.96 29.11
CA ALA A 191 6.34 -22.21 30.05
C ALA A 191 7.09 -23.50 29.68
N PRO A 192 8.40 -23.60 29.93
CA PRO A 192 9.18 -24.77 29.58
C PRO A 192 8.44 -26.00 30.05
N SER A 193 8.14 -26.91 29.14
CA SER A 193 7.51 -28.17 29.48
C SER A 193 8.32 -28.84 30.58
N GLU A 194 7.68 -29.10 31.75
CA GLU A 194 8.30 -29.89 32.79
C GLU A 194 8.94 -31.13 32.19
N PRO A 195 10.17 -31.50 32.63
CA PRO A 195 10.85 -32.67 32.10
C PRO A 195 9.94 -33.87 32.30
N ARG A 196 9.57 -34.52 31.19
CA ARG A 196 8.79 -35.77 31.22
C ARG A 196 9.42 -36.69 32.24
N ARG A 197 8.72 -36.97 33.32
CA ARG A 197 9.11 -38.01 34.29
C ARG A 197 9.36 -39.30 33.51
N ARG A 198 10.62 -39.70 33.49
CA ARG A 198 11.06 -40.96 32.87
C ARG A 198 10.36 -42.07 33.66
N TRP A 199 9.45 -42.78 33.02
CA TRP A 199 8.85 -43.98 33.58
C TRP A 199 9.98 -44.98 33.75
N SER A 200 10.43 -45.22 35.00
CA SER A 200 11.32 -46.32 35.34
C SER A 200 10.48 -47.61 35.34
N ALA A 201 10.69 -48.45 34.36
CA ALA A 201 10.11 -49.80 34.33
C ALA A 201 10.59 -50.53 35.59
N GLY A 202 9.68 -50.77 36.53
CA GLY A 202 9.96 -51.54 37.72
C GLY A 202 10.43 -52.96 37.33
N ARG A 203 11.63 -53.30 37.73
CA ARG A 203 12.12 -54.67 37.65
C ARG A 203 11.27 -55.51 38.56
N SER A 204 10.45 -56.40 38.02
CA SER A 204 9.81 -57.48 38.69
C SER A 204 10.90 -58.41 39.26
N ARG A 205 11.05 -58.43 40.59
CA ARG A 205 11.83 -59.46 41.29
C ARG A 205 11.07 -60.78 41.19
N ARG A 206 11.57 -61.69 40.37
CA ARG A 206 11.17 -63.10 40.46
C ARG A 206 11.72 -63.70 41.74
N SER A 207 10.83 -64.07 42.65
CA SER A 207 11.16 -64.83 43.83
C SER A 207 11.61 -66.26 43.40
N ALA A 208 12.85 -66.58 43.72
CA ALA A 208 13.36 -67.95 43.57
C ALA A 208 12.77 -68.78 44.71
N VAL A 209 11.96 -69.76 44.38
CA VAL A 209 11.55 -70.86 45.31
C VAL A 209 12.66 -71.87 45.29
N SER A 210 13.31 -72.10 46.48
CA SER A 210 14.21 -73.21 46.75
C SER A 210 13.39 -74.43 47.02
N PRO A 211 13.75 -75.62 46.45
CA PRO A 211 13.21 -76.85 46.90
C PRO A 211 14.04 -77.39 48.09
N ALA A 212 13.36 -77.66 49.21
CA ALA A 212 13.93 -78.42 50.27
C ALA A 212 13.76 -79.93 49.97
N GLY A 213 14.86 -80.67 50.11
CA GLY A 213 14.88 -82.11 50.11
C GLY A 213 14.55 -82.70 51.46
#